data_47db55219e984b35d22486f59d46eea0
#
_entry.id   47db55219e984b35d22486f59d46eea0
#
_cell.length_a   1.000
_cell.length_b   1.000
_cell.length_c   1.000
_cell.angle_alpha   90.00
_cell.angle_beta   90.00
_cell.angle_gamma   90.00
#
_symmetry.space_group_name_H-M   'P 1'
#
loop_
_entity.id
_entity.type
_entity.pdbx_description
1 polymer ?
#
loop_
_entity_poly.entity_id
_entity_poly.type
_entity_poly.pdbx_seq_one_letter_code
_entity_poly.pdbx_strand_id
1 'polypeptide(L)'
;FIFTQCPMPNMCPMVIIKNQGLVNQFPDTSILDFILVSFDYKYDTPSILKTHYGSLENEFNNMFFWSSTGHIEDVYKLISQCGGKFWGVEERKIGHNLVSVLISPERKLLAYWRGDDWSVNDVSNMIKVFIK
;
A
#
# COMPACT_ATOMS: atom_id res chain seq x y z
N PHE A 1 -0.46 -2.62 -1.78
CA PHE A 1 -0.23 -2.45 -3.23
C PHE A 1 -1.53 -2.07 -3.90
N ILE A 2 -1.51 -1.04 -4.74
CA ILE A 2 -2.70 -0.41 -5.33
C ILE A 2 -2.47 -0.04 -6.80
N PHE A 3 -3.52 0.46 -7.46
CA PHE A 3 -3.41 1.26 -8.69
C PHE A 3 -4.61 2.20 -8.80
N THR A 4 -4.41 3.39 -9.41
CA THR A 4 -5.42 4.46 -9.38
C THR A 4 -6.66 4.14 -10.20
N GLN A 5 -6.52 3.40 -11.28
CA GLN A 5 -7.63 3.05 -12.18
C GLN A 5 -8.36 1.76 -11.78
N CYS A 6 -8.23 1.35 -10.51
CA CYS A 6 -8.92 0.17 -10.01
C CYS A 6 -10.44 0.34 -10.10
N PRO A 7 -11.14 -0.49 -10.90
CA PRO A 7 -12.60 -0.34 -11.09
C PRO A 7 -13.40 -0.94 -9.95
N MET A 8 -12.76 -1.64 -9.02
CA MET A 8 -13.42 -2.39 -7.96
C MET A 8 -13.52 -1.54 -6.69
N PRO A 9 -14.71 -1.06 -6.28
CA PRO A 9 -14.83 -0.19 -5.11
C PRO A 9 -14.44 -0.87 -3.80
N ASN A 10 -14.45 -2.19 -3.76
CA ASN A 10 -14.12 -2.98 -2.58
C ASN A 10 -12.66 -3.42 -2.52
N MET A 11 -11.81 -2.96 -3.44
CA MET A 11 -10.39 -3.33 -3.47
C MET A 11 -9.50 -2.14 -3.09
N CYS A 12 -8.86 -1.50 -4.07
CA CYS A 12 -7.91 -0.42 -3.78
C CYS A 12 -8.52 0.74 -2.98
N PRO A 13 -9.73 1.25 -3.29
CA PRO A 13 -10.32 2.31 -2.47
C PRO A 13 -10.54 1.90 -1.02
N MET A 14 -10.98 0.67 -0.78
CA MET A 14 -11.19 0.16 0.58
C MET A 14 -9.88 0.03 1.34
N VAL A 15 -8.81 -0.45 0.69
CA VAL A 15 -7.48 -0.53 1.30
C VAL A 15 -6.97 0.85 1.70
N ILE A 16 -7.18 1.86 0.86
CA ILE A 16 -6.78 3.23 1.17
C ILE A 16 -7.55 3.76 2.38
N ILE A 17 -8.87 3.57 2.44
CA ILE A 17 -9.70 3.98 3.57
C ILE A 17 -9.24 3.29 4.87
N LYS A 18 -8.98 2.00 4.84
CA LYS A 18 -8.50 1.26 6.01
C LYS A 18 -7.13 1.73 6.47
N ASN A 19 -6.24 2.05 5.53
CA ASN A 19 -4.93 2.62 5.87
C ASN A 19 -5.07 4.02 6.49
N GLN A 20 -6.01 4.85 6.04
CA GLN A 20 -6.31 6.12 6.71
C GLN A 20 -6.75 5.90 8.15
N GLY A 21 -7.59 4.89 8.38
CA GLY A 21 -8.00 4.52 9.75
C GLY A 21 -6.82 4.13 10.63
N LEU A 22 -5.86 3.38 10.08
CA LEU A 22 -4.62 3.01 10.78
C LEU A 22 -3.74 4.23 11.05
N VAL A 23 -3.52 5.10 10.06
CA VAL A 23 -2.70 6.31 10.20
C VAL A 23 -3.23 7.17 11.34
N ASN A 24 -4.56 7.31 11.47
CA ASN A 24 -5.18 8.05 12.56
C ASN A 24 -4.86 7.47 13.94
N GLN A 25 -4.61 6.18 14.03
CA GLN A 25 -4.22 5.53 15.29
C GLN A 25 -2.71 5.58 15.57
N PHE A 26 -1.91 5.82 14.55
CA PHE A 26 -0.45 5.88 14.63
C PHE A 26 0.09 7.16 13.96
N PRO A 27 -0.21 8.35 14.52
CA PRO A 27 0.19 9.61 13.89
C PRO A 27 1.67 9.95 14.07
N ASP A 28 2.39 9.22 14.90
CA ASP A 28 3.80 9.47 15.18
C ASP A 28 4.68 8.91 14.06
N THR A 29 5.29 9.81 13.30
CA THR A 29 6.16 9.48 12.17
C THR A 29 7.46 8.78 12.58
N SER A 30 7.83 8.84 13.86
CA SER A 30 9.01 8.14 14.37
C SER A 30 8.76 6.64 14.61
N ILE A 31 7.50 6.23 14.64
CA ILE A 31 7.11 4.86 14.98
C ILE A 31 6.77 4.06 13.73
N LEU A 32 5.97 4.63 12.82
CA LEU A 32 5.38 3.86 11.73
C LEU A 32 5.15 4.74 10.49
N ASP A 33 5.56 4.24 9.34
CA ASP A 33 5.24 4.81 8.04
C ASP A 33 4.28 3.90 7.29
N PHE A 34 3.35 4.51 6.56
CA PHE A 34 2.37 3.84 5.72
C PHE A 34 2.71 4.09 4.26
N ILE A 35 3.11 3.06 3.56
CA ILE A 35 3.57 3.17 2.17
C ILE A 35 2.63 2.40 1.27
N LEU A 36 1.97 3.10 0.36
CA LEU A 36 1.09 2.52 -0.65
C LEU A 36 1.82 2.56 -1.99
N VAL A 37 2.10 1.39 -2.55
CA VAL A 37 2.89 1.26 -3.77
C VAL A 37 1.96 0.90 -4.92
N SER A 38 1.96 1.72 -5.98
CA SER A 38 1.27 1.39 -7.21
C SER A 38 2.14 0.48 -8.07
N PHE A 39 1.57 -0.62 -8.55
CA PHE A 39 2.21 -1.51 -9.51
C PHE A 39 1.88 -1.17 -10.97
N ASP A 40 1.02 -0.18 -11.21
CA ASP A 40 0.72 0.28 -12.56
C ASP A 40 1.81 1.22 -13.06
N TYR A 41 2.91 0.64 -13.50
CA TYR A 41 4.10 1.36 -13.92
C TYR A 41 3.90 2.19 -15.20
N LYS A 42 2.81 1.95 -15.92
CA LYS A 42 2.52 2.68 -17.16
C LYS A 42 1.69 3.94 -16.92
N TYR A 43 0.65 3.84 -16.11
CA TYR A 43 -0.27 4.96 -15.88
C TYR A 43 0.08 5.75 -14.63
N ASP A 44 0.41 5.08 -13.53
CA ASP A 44 0.60 5.72 -12.23
C ASP A 44 2.00 6.30 -12.07
N THR A 45 2.31 7.31 -12.88
CA THR A 45 3.52 8.11 -12.71
C THR A 45 3.47 8.87 -11.38
N PRO A 46 4.62 9.37 -10.85
CA PRO A 46 4.61 10.21 -9.66
C PRO A 46 3.65 11.39 -9.75
N SER A 47 3.55 12.01 -10.92
CA SER A 47 2.64 13.13 -11.17
C SER A 47 1.17 12.73 -11.05
N ILE A 48 0.79 11.58 -11.60
CA ILE A 48 -0.57 11.04 -11.50
C ILE A 48 -0.92 10.70 -10.05
N LEU A 49 -0.02 10.04 -9.33
CA LEU A 49 -0.23 9.72 -7.92
C LEU A 49 -0.38 10.98 -7.08
N LYS A 50 0.40 12.01 -7.35
CA LYS A 50 0.28 13.30 -6.66
C LYS A 50 -1.07 13.95 -6.90
N THR A 51 -1.60 13.88 -8.13
CA THR A 51 -2.93 14.39 -8.46
C THR A 51 -4.02 13.65 -7.70
N HIS A 52 -3.92 12.33 -7.60
CA HIS A 52 -4.94 11.50 -6.93
C HIS A 52 -4.86 11.53 -5.42
N TYR A 53 -3.64 11.49 -4.86
CA TYR A 53 -3.41 11.24 -3.43
C TYR A 53 -2.58 12.30 -2.71
N GLY A 54 -2.18 13.37 -3.41
CA GLY A 54 -1.35 14.41 -2.80
C GLY A 54 -1.98 15.06 -1.58
N SER A 55 -3.32 15.18 -1.56
CA SER A 55 -4.04 15.71 -0.40
C SER A 55 -3.88 14.81 0.84
N LEU A 56 -3.84 13.50 0.66
CA LEU A 56 -3.62 12.56 1.76
C LEU A 56 -2.19 12.62 2.28
N GLU A 57 -1.21 12.75 1.40
CA GLU A 57 0.19 12.93 1.82
C GLU A 57 0.39 14.24 2.57
N ASN A 58 -0.36 15.30 2.22
CA ASN A 58 -0.33 16.57 2.93
C ASN A 58 -1.05 16.50 4.28
N GLU A 59 -2.10 15.71 4.37
CA GLU A 59 -2.88 15.53 5.61
C GLU A 59 -2.13 14.67 6.63
N PHE A 60 -1.46 13.62 6.17
CA PHE A 60 -0.79 12.64 7.03
C PHE A 60 0.72 12.63 6.77
N ASN A 61 1.52 13.02 7.76
CA ASN A 61 2.98 13.13 7.64
C ASN A 61 3.69 11.78 7.46
N ASN A 62 3.03 10.67 7.76
CA ASN A 62 3.58 9.32 7.69
C ASN A 62 2.84 8.43 6.70
N MET A 63 2.19 9.03 5.70
CA MET A 63 1.53 8.30 4.61
C MET A 63 2.14 8.69 3.27
N PHE A 64 2.58 7.70 2.50
CA PHE A 64 3.31 7.90 1.26
C PHE A 64 2.72 7.05 0.13
N PHE A 65 2.70 7.60 -1.07
CA PHE A 65 2.26 6.90 -2.29
C PHE A 65 3.42 6.84 -3.26
N TRP A 66 3.89 5.62 -3.54
CA TRP A 66 5.05 5.39 -4.39
C TRP A 66 4.66 4.87 -5.76
N SER A 67 5.27 5.45 -6.79
CA SER A 67 5.14 4.98 -8.18
C SER A 67 6.18 3.90 -8.48
N SER A 68 5.80 2.92 -9.30
CA SER A 68 6.72 1.93 -9.84
C SER A 68 7.30 2.32 -11.21
N THR A 69 6.91 3.48 -11.78
CA THR A 69 7.40 3.94 -13.07
C THR A 69 8.92 4.05 -13.06
N GLY A 70 9.59 3.34 -13.97
CA GLY A 70 11.06 3.28 -14.03
C GLY A 70 11.71 2.31 -13.05
N HIS A 71 10.93 1.69 -12.15
CA HIS A 71 11.44 0.79 -11.09
C HIS A 71 10.63 -0.51 -10.99
N ILE A 72 9.98 -0.92 -12.06
CA ILE A 72 9.03 -2.04 -12.01
C ILE A 72 9.67 -3.37 -11.59
N GLU A 73 10.93 -3.60 -11.97
CA GLU A 73 11.61 -4.84 -11.57
C GLU A 73 11.79 -4.94 -10.07
N ASP A 74 12.16 -3.84 -9.41
CA ASP A 74 12.30 -3.77 -7.95
C ASP A 74 10.96 -3.93 -7.27
N VAL A 75 9.93 -3.27 -7.77
CA VAL A 75 8.56 -3.38 -7.23
C VAL A 75 8.01 -4.78 -7.44
N TYR A 76 8.28 -5.41 -8.58
CA TYR A 76 7.88 -6.79 -8.83
C TYR A 76 8.51 -7.77 -7.82
N LYS A 77 9.80 -7.60 -7.53
CA LYS A 77 10.48 -8.39 -6.50
C LYS A 77 9.86 -8.17 -5.13
N LEU A 78 9.61 -6.92 -4.75
CA LEU A 78 8.99 -6.57 -3.48
C LEU A 78 7.62 -7.23 -3.34
N ILE A 79 6.76 -7.09 -4.34
CA ILE A 79 5.43 -7.68 -4.32
C ILE A 79 5.51 -9.20 -4.19
N SER A 80 6.40 -9.85 -4.96
CA SER A 80 6.59 -11.30 -4.90
C SER A 80 7.06 -11.77 -3.53
N GLN A 81 7.99 -11.03 -2.89
CA GLN A 81 8.46 -11.32 -1.54
C GLN A 81 7.35 -11.20 -0.51
N CYS A 82 6.38 -10.32 -0.73
CA CYS A 82 5.21 -10.14 0.14
C CYS A 82 4.09 -11.13 -0.15
N GLY A 83 4.25 -12.04 -1.11
CA GLY A 83 3.22 -13.00 -1.51
C GLY A 83 2.16 -12.42 -2.42
N GLY A 84 2.39 -11.25 -3.01
CA GLY A 84 1.50 -10.61 -3.95
C GLY A 84 1.75 -11.03 -5.39
N LYS A 85 0.77 -10.74 -6.24
CA LYS A 85 0.83 -10.97 -7.69
C LYS A 85 0.06 -9.87 -8.40
N PHE A 86 0.55 -9.47 -9.57
CA PHE A 86 -0.20 -8.64 -10.50
C PHE A 86 0.14 -9.05 -11.95
N TRP A 87 -0.76 -8.72 -12.86
CA TRP A 87 -0.62 -9.04 -14.28
C TRP A 87 -1.45 -8.10 -15.13
N GLY A 88 -1.25 -8.11 -16.43
CA GLY A 88 -2.09 -7.43 -17.41
C GLY A 88 -1.90 -5.92 -17.50
N VAL A 89 -0.79 -5.36 -16.98
CA VAL A 89 -0.51 -3.91 -17.06
C VAL A 89 -0.31 -3.48 -18.51
N GLU A 90 0.45 -4.26 -19.29
CA GLU A 90 0.72 -3.96 -20.71
C GLU A 90 -0.56 -3.95 -21.54
N GLU A 91 -1.46 -4.90 -21.29
CA GLU A 91 -2.71 -5.08 -21.99
C GLU A 91 -3.84 -4.19 -21.49
N ARG A 92 -3.58 -3.42 -20.43
CA ARG A 92 -4.58 -2.59 -19.71
C ARG A 92 -5.79 -3.41 -19.21
N LYS A 93 -5.56 -4.69 -18.92
CA LYS A 93 -6.50 -5.61 -18.27
C LYS A 93 -5.88 -6.09 -16.96
N ILE A 94 -5.77 -5.18 -15.99
CA ILE A 94 -5.01 -5.40 -14.78
C ILE A 94 -5.77 -6.30 -13.82
N GLY A 95 -5.10 -7.36 -13.38
CA GLY A 95 -5.53 -8.19 -12.28
C GLY A 95 -4.45 -8.25 -11.21
N HIS A 96 -4.86 -8.42 -9.97
CA HIS A 96 -3.94 -8.57 -8.84
C HIS A 96 -4.68 -9.16 -7.63
N ASN A 97 -3.91 -9.71 -6.70
CA ASN A 97 -4.42 -9.96 -5.36
C ASN A 97 -4.11 -8.76 -4.45
N LEU A 98 -4.77 -8.70 -3.31
CA LEU A 98 -4.54 -7.68 -2.29
C LEU A 98 -3.63 -8.25 -1.21
N VAL A 99 -2.56 -7.53 -0.90
CA VAL A 99 -1.64 -7.86 0.18
C VAL A 99 -1.23 -6.58 0.89
N SER A 100 -1.31 -6.60 2.22
CA SER A 100 -0.75 -5.58 3.09
C SER A 100 0.26 -6.25 4.02
N VAL A 101 1.40 -5.62 4.27
CA VAL A 101 2.46 -6.22 5.07
C VAL A 101 2.98 -5.24 6.11
N LEU A 102 3.45 -5.77 7.23
CA LEU A 102 4.20 -5.03 8.24
C LEU A 102 5.66 -5.45 8.16
N ILE A 103 6.55 -4.46 8.01
CA ILE A 103 7.97 -4.69 7.83
C ILE A 103 8.73 -3.95 8.94
N SER A 104 9.71 -4.61 9.55
CA SER A 104 10.56 -4.01 10.58
C SER A 104 11.58 -3.04 9.98
N PRO A 105 12.21 -2.16 10.81
CA PRO A 105 13.33 -1.33 10.35
C PRO A 105 14.51 -2.12 9.76
N GLU A 106 14.68 -3.37 10.20
CA GLU A 106 15.71 -4.28 9.68
C GLU A 106 15.28 -4.99 8.39
N ARG A 107 14.15 -4.57 7.80
CA ARG A 107 13.59 -5.12 6.56
C ARG A 107 13.13 -6.57 6.69
N LYS A 108 12.65 -6.96 7.86
CA LYS A 108 12.04 -8.28 8.08
C LYS A 108 10.54 -8.20 7.97
N LEU A 109 9.94 -9.17 7.30
CA LEU A 109 8.49 -9.32 7.25
C LEU A 109 7.98 -9.81 8.61
N LEU A 110 7.20 -8.97 9.29
CA LEU A 110 6.65 -9.28 10.61
C LEU A 110 5.25 -9.88 10.55
N ALA A 111 4.42 -9.37 9.66
CA ALA A 111 3.04 -9.81 9.50
C ALA A 111 2.54 -9.48 8.09
N TYR A 112 1.52 -10.19 7.65
CA TYR A 112 0.85 -9.90 6.39
C TYR A 112 -0.66 -10.15 6.51
N TRP A 113 -1.43 -9.42 5.71
CA TRP A 113 -2.87 -9.57 5.59
C TRP A 113 -3.23 -9.68 4.12
N ARG A 114 -3.95 -10.74 3.76
CA ARG A 114 -4.43 -10.96 2.40
C ARG A 114 -5.87 -10.47 2.27
N GLY A 115 -6.21 -9.94 1.08
CA GLY A 115 -7.54 -9.47 0.81
C GLY A 115 -7.85 -8.12 1.46
N ASP A 116 -9.12 -7.82 1.58
CA ASP A 116 -9.66 -6.56 2.10
C ASP A 116 -10.55 -6.75 3.33
N ASP A 117 -10.68 -7.96 3.83
CA ASP A 117 -11.59 -8.31 4.93
C ASP A 117 -10.99 -8.10 6.34
N TRP A 118 -9.71 -7.74 6.42
CA TRP A 118 -9.10 -7.40 7.71
C TRP A 118 -9.67 -6.10 8.29
N SER A 119 -9.80 -6.05 9.60
CA SER A 119 -10.28 -4.85 10.29
C SER A 119 -9.12 -3.95 10.73
N VAL A 120 -9.39 -2.63 10.79
CA VAL A 120 -8.43 -1.65 11.30
C VAL A 120 -8.02 -1.98 12.74
N ASN A 121 -8.97 -2.44 13.56
CA ASN A 121 -8.69 -2.78 14.95
C ASN A 121 -7.76 -3.99 15.08
N ASP A 122 -7.99 -5.04 14.30
CA ASP A 122 -7.15 -6.24 14.34
C ASP A 122 -5.72 -5.94 13.91
N VAL A 123 -5.56 -5.20 12.83
CA VAL A 123 -4.25 -4.78 12.34
C VAL A 123 -3.57 -3.84 13.34
N SER A 124 -4.30 -2.87 13.88
CA SER A 124 -3.79 -1.97 14.92
C SER A 124 -3.28 -2.73 16.13
N ASN A 125 -4.04 -3.71 16.61
CA ASN A 125 -3.63 -4.54 17.76
C ASN A 125 -2.36 -5.34 17.45
N MET A 126 -2.24 -5.89 16.26
CA MET A 126 -1.05 -6.59 15.84
C MET A 126 0.17 -5.66 15.76
N ILE A 127 0.01 -4.47 15.19
CA ILE A 127 1.07 -3.46 15.11
C ILE A 127 1.58 -3.12 16.52
N LYS A 128 0.67 -2.92 17.46
CA LYS A 128 1.02 -2.59 18.87
C LYS A 128 1.89 -3.65 19.55
N VAL A 129 1.79 -4.90 19.14
CA VAL A 129 2.64 -5.98 19.66
C VAL A 129 4.11 -5.75 19.26
N PHE A 130 4.36 -5.26 18.05
CA PHE A 130 5.70 -5.11 17.50
C PHE A 130 6.39 -3.78 17.84
N ILE A 131 5.64 -2.74 18.19
CA ILE A 131 6.20 -1.40 18.45
C ILE A 131 6.40 -1.08 19.92
N LYS A 132 6.29 -2.03 20.79
CA LYS A 132 6.49 -1.84 22.23
C LYS A 132 7.93 -1.48 22.57
#